data_0eb698fde0c47e5f1582bd15b8ceadb2
#
_entry.id   0eb698fde0c47e5f1582bd15b8ceadb2
#
_cell.length_a   1.000
_cell.length_b   1.000
_cell.length_c   1.000
_cell.angle_alpha   90.00
_cell.angle_beta   90.00
_cell.angle_gamma   90.00
#
_symmetry.space_group_name_H-M   'P 1'
#
loop_
_entity.id
_entity.type
_entity.pdbx_description
1 polymer ?
#
loop_
_entity_poly.entity_id
_entity_poly.type
_entity_poly.pdbx_seq_one_letter_code
_entity_poly.pdbx_strand_id
1 'polypeptide(L)'
;MKKIIEKEQLLDMLKNIDKNERLDLRNCIFKDMDLSELDLRNVDLDWSDFENVKLANVDFENSNLSNVFLEHADLSNASFKNCTLHATNLRYTDLTNVDLSGADIFGANLEESKMDGIKTDENTKHYKMVCPETGAFLAWKTCFNTRLVRLLIPADARRTSSTLNTCRCDKAKVLAVTDPTETVKFDEAVSYVDGDFVYKVGEMAYAKGFNPDRWRDSTGGIHFFMTKEEALGYLMSISGEQSESATDWTESK
;
A
#
# COMPACT_ATOMS: atom_id res chain seq x y z
N MET A 1 7.70 -23.09 7.40
CA MET A 1 6.48 -23.30 8.23
C MET A 1 6.53 -22.27 9.34
N LYS A 2 5.47 -21.45 9.55
CA LYS A 2 5.43 -20.47 10.63
C LYS A 2 5.41 -21.15 11.99
N LYS A 3 6.01 -20.53 13.00
CA LYS A 3 6.07 -21.03 14.38
C LYS A 3 4.87 -20.50 15.17
N ILE A 4 4.10 -21.38 15.82
CA ILE A 4 3.05 -20.96 16.76
C ILE A 4 3.73 -20.54 18.08
N ILE A 5 3.32 -19.38 18.60
CA ILE A 5 3.80 -18.84 19.88
C ILE A 5 2.62 -18.78 20.85
N GLU A 6 2.76 -19.47 21.97
CA GLU A 6 1.78 -19.38 23.07
C GLU A 6 2.02 -18.11 23.90
N LYS A 7 0.96 -17.61 24.57
CA LYS A 7 1.03 -16.36 25.34
C LYS A 7 2.10 -16.40 26.42
N GLU A 8 2.18 -17.47 27.19
CA GLU A 8 3.18 -17.66 28.24
C GLU A 8 4.61 -17.64 27.70
N GLN A 9 4.81 -18.26 26.53
CA GLN A 9 6.11 -18.25 25.84
C GLN A 9 6.48 -16.82 25.41
N LEU A 10 5.53 -16.07 24.83
CA LEU A 10 5.78 -14.68 24.45
C LEU A 10 6.16 -13.82 25.67
N LEU A 11 5.42 -13.95 26.76
CA LEU A 11 5.69 -13.20 27.99
C LEU A 11 7.06 -13.54 28.59
N ASP A 12 7.47 -14.80 28.54
CA ASP A 12 8.81 -15.22 28.97
C ASP A 12 9.91 -14.63 28.08
N MET A 13 9.72 -14.64 26.74
CA MET A 13 10.67 -14.04 25.80
C MET A 13 10.82 -12.53 26.05
N LEU A 14 9.69 -11.81 26.22
CA LEU A 14 9.70 -10.36 26.51
C LEU A 14 10.39 -10.02 27.83
N LYS A 15 10.24 -10.86 28.84
CA LYS A 15 10.86 -10.68 30.16
C LYS A 15 12.37 -10.88 30.14
N ASN A 16 12.85 -11.78 29.30
CA ASN A 16 14.25 -12.24 29.30
C ASN A 16 15.12 -11.55 28.22
N ILE A 17 14.53 -10.78 27.31
CA ILE A 17 15.30 -10.07 26.28
C ILE A 17 16.07 -8.89 26.87
N ASP A 18 17.30 -8.67 26.39
CA ASP A 18 18.04 -7.44 26.70
C ASP A 18 17.30 -6.23 26.13
N LYS A 19 17.19 -5.15 26.92
CA LYS A 19 16.48 -3.93 26.52
C LYS A 19 17.05 -3.24 25.28
N ASN A 20 18.29 -3.56 24.90
CA ASN A 20 18.97 -3.03 23.71
C ASN A 20 18.85 -3.96 22.51
N GLU A 21 18.27 -5.14 22.66
CA GLU A 21 18.06 -6.10 21.58
C GLU A 21 16.63 -5.99 21.02
N ARG A 22 16.48 -6.31 19.74
CA ARG A 22 15.19 -6.46 19.08
C ARG A 22 14.76 -7.91 19.18
N LEU A 23 13.59 -8.17 19.75
CA LEU A 23 13.05 -9.54 19.82
C LEU A 23 12.63 -10.01 18.43
N ASP A 24 13.21 -11.13 18.00
CA ASP A 24 12.87 -11.77 16.71
C ASP A 24 11.63 -12.65 16.87
N LEU A 25 10.52 -12.19 16.33
CA LEU A 25 9.22 -12.86 16.26
C LEU A 25 8.76 -13.04 14.81
N ARG A 26 9.68 -13.01 13.84
CA ARG A 26 9.36 -13.16 12.43
C ARG A 26 8.80 -14.55 12.12
N ASN A 27 7.88 -14.58 11.15
CA ASN A 27 7.25 -15.83 10.70
C ASN A 27 6.56 -16.59 11.84
N CYS A 28 5.97 -15.89 12.80
CA CYS A 28 5.23 -16.47 13.90
C CYS A 28 3.71 -16.40 13.68
N ILE A 29 2.98 -17.28 14.35
CA ILE A 29 1.52 -17.27 14.45
C ILE A 29 1.16 -17.04 15.92
N PHE A 30 0.37 -15.98 16.16
CA PHE A 30 -0.28 -15.70 17.43
C PHE A 30 -1.77 -15.97 17.23
N LYS A 31 -2.36 -16.79 18.11
CA LYS A 31 -3.72 -17.25 17.88
C LYS A 31 -4.55 -17.32 19.16
N ASP A 32 -5.82 -16.89 19.06
CA ASP A 32 -6.84 -17.03 20.10
C ASP A 32 -6.38 -16.50 21.47
N MET A 33 -5.69 -15.36 21.51
CA MET A 33 -5.14 -14.81 22.75
C MET A 33 -5.44 -13.32 22.93
N ASP A 34 -5.40 -12.88 24.16
CA ASP A 34 -5.54 -11.49 24.54
C ASP A 34 -4.15 -10.93 24.91
N LEU A 35 -3.63 -10.05 24.04
CA LEU A 35 -2.36 -9.34 24.19
C LEU A 35 -2.58 -7.84 24.47
N SER A 36 -3.81 -7.43 24.81
CA SER A 36 -4.11 -6.03 25.10
C SER A 36 -3.20 -5.47 26.21
N GLU A 37 -2.85 -4.19 26.06
CA GLU A 37 -1.97 -3.44 26.98
C GLU A 37 -0.51 -3.95 27.06
N LEU A 38 -0.11 -4.89 26.20
CA LEU A 38 1.23 -5.46 26.22
C LEU A 38 2.26 -4.49 25.64
N ASP A 39 3.44 -4.45 26.24
CA ASP A 39 4.61 -3.77 25.69
C ASP A 39 5.31 -4.68 24.66
N LEU A 40 5.10 -4.38 23.38
CA LEU A 40 5.70 -5.06 22.22
C LEU A 40 6.64 -4.11 21.47
N ARG A 41 7.29 -3.17 22.18
CA ARG A 41 8.27 -2.28 21.57
C ARG A 41 9.53 -3.02 21.14
N ASN A 42 10.16 -2.53 20.08
CA ASN A 42 11.41 -3.07 19.54
C ASN A 42 11.33 -4.55 19.17
N VAL A 43 10.19 -5.03 18.63
CA VAL A 43 10.06 -6.39 18.12
C VAL A 43 10.15 -6.41 16.59
N ASP A 44 10.58 -7.54 16.04
CA ASP A 44 10.51 -7.83 14.61
C ASP A 44 9.45 -8.90 14.37
N LEU A 45 8.34 -8.52 13.75
CA LEU A 45 7.17 -9.35 13.47
C LEU A 45 7.01 -9.64 11.98
N ASP A 46 8.00 -9.34 11.14
CA ASP A 46 7.89 -9.50 9.70
C ASP A 46 7.33 -10.87 9.31
N TRP A 47 6.31 -10.87 8.42
CA TRP A 47 5.57 -12.06 7.99
C TRP A 47 4.84 -12.84 9.09
N SER A 48 4.48 -12.22 10.21
CA SER A 48 3.72 -12.89 11.28
C SER A 48 2.22 -12.72 11.11
N ASP A 49 1.44 -13.64 11.69
CA ASP A 49 -0.02 -13.66 11.64
C ASP A 49 -0.60 -13.51 13.05
N PHE A 50 -1.65 -12.70 13.16
CA PHE A 50 -2.44 -12.54 14.37
C PHE A 50 -3.87 -13.02 14.09
N GLU A 51 -4.15 -14.28 14.44
CA GLU A 51 -5.45 -14.91 14.23
C GLU A 51 -6.32 -14.80 15.49
N ASN A 52 -7.41 -14.03 15.43
CA ASN A 52 -8.32 -13.83 16.56
C ASN A 52 -7.61 -13.34 17.84
N VAL A 53 -6.71 -12.35 17.69
CA VAL A 53 -5.92 -11.77 18.80
C VAL A 53 -6.45 -10.40 19.14
N LYS A 54 -6.62 -10.10 20.45
CA LYS A 54 -6.92 -8.75 20.93
C LYS A 54 -5.63 -7.98 21.15
N LEU A 55 -5.57 -6.75 20.66
CA LEU A 55 -4.40 -5.88 20.64
C LEU A 55 -4.73 -4.44 21.09
N ALA A 56 -5.84 -4.23 21.78
CA ALA A 56 -6.21 -2.90 22.25
C ALA A 56 -5.16 -2.36 23.23
N ASN A 57 -4.78 -1.09 23.06
CA ASN A 57 -3.76 -0.40 23.88
C ASN A 57 -2.34 -1.02 23.83
N VAL A 58 -2.01 -1.86 22.85
CA VAL A 58 -0.66 -2.43 22.71
C VAL A 58 0.32 -1.35 22.27
N ASP A 59 1.54 -1.39 22.79
CA ASP A 59 2.63 -0.53 22.35
C ASP A 59 3.61 -1.30 21.45
N PHE A 60 3.60 -0.96 20.15
CA PHE A 60 4.53 -1.49 19.14
C PHE A 60 5.67 -0.53 18.79
N GLU A 61 5.88 0.55 19.56
CA GLU A 61 6.84 1.58 19.20
C GLU A 61 8.19 1.00 18.74
N ASN A 62 8.75 1.54 17.62
CA ASN A 62 10.01 1.13 16.99
C ASN A 62 10.02 -0.32 16.44
N SER A 63 8.88 -0.97 16.24
CA SER A 63 8.79 -2.34 15.77
C SER A 63 8.68 -2.43 14.24
N ASN A 64 9.05 -3.60 13.71
CA ASN A 64 8.85 -3.96 12.32
C ASN A 64 7.64 -4.88 12.20
N LEU A 65 6.58 -4.37 11.57
CA LEU A 65 5.36 -5.11 11.27
C LEU A 65 5.17 -5.30 9.75
N SER A 66 6.23 -5.31 8.97
CA SER A 66 6.13 -5.54 7.53
C SER A 66 5.47 -6.88 7.24
N ASN A 67 4.58 -6.92 6.24
CA ASN A 67 3.90 -8.13 5.80
C ASN A 67 3.10 -8.87 6.90
N VAL A 68 2.76 -8.18 8.00
CA VAL A 68 1.97 -8.76 9.10
C VAL A 68 0.48 -8.80 8.74
N PHE A 69 -0.20 -9.88 9.15
CA PHE A 69 -1.64 -10.03 8.99
C PHE A 69 -2.35 -9.70 10.31
N LEU A 70 -3.09 -8.58 10.31
CA LEU A 70 -3.85 -8.06 11.46
C LEU A 70 -5.34 -7.91 11.13
N GLU A 71 -5.81 -8.54 10.05
CA GLU A 71 -7.18 -8.40 9.57
C GLU A 71 -8.19 -8.72 10.68
N HIS A 72 -9.21 -7.85 10.84
CA HIS A 72 -10.21 -7.88 11.89
C HIS A 72 -9.73 -7.67 13.33
N ALA A 73 -8.46 -7.31 13.57
CA ALA A 73 -7.96 -7.06 14.92
C ALA A 73 -8.57 -5.78 15.54
N ASP A 74 -8.76 -5.81 16.85
CA ASP A 74 -8.98 -4.61 17.65
C ASP A 74 -7.62 -4.05 18.05
N LEU A 75 -7.24 -2.94 17.43
CA LEU A 75 -6.00 -2.17 17.65
C LEU A 75 -6.29 -0.81 18.28
N SER A 76 -7.50 -0.63 18.82
CA SER A 76 -7.91 0.65 19.40
C SER A 76 -6.91 1.15 20.44
N ASN A 77 -6.54 2.43 20.33
CA ASN A 77 -5.52 3.11 21.15
C ASN A 77 -4.10 2.51 21.08
N ALA A 78 -3.80 1.63 20.13
CA ALA A 78 -2.45 1.09 19.99
C ALA A 78 -1.44 2.18 19.55
N SER A 79 -0.18 1.99 19.91
CA SER A 79 0.92 2.83 19.47
C SER A 79 1.71 2.10 18.38
N PHE A 80 1.80 2.73 17.21
CA PHE A 80 2.68 2.33 16.11
C PHE A 80 3.76 3.39 15.84
N LYS A 81 4.15 4.14 16.87
CA LYS A 81 5.17 5.17 16.70
C LYS A 81 6.46 4.60 16.13
N ASN A 82 6.98 5.27 15.11
CA ASN A 82 8.22 4.89 14.43
C ASN A 82 8.23 3.45 13.88
N CYS A 83 7.08 2.82 13.69
CA CYS A 83 6.98 1.47 13.14
C CYS A 83 7.20 1.45 11.64
N THR A 84 7.68 0.30 11.15
CA THR A 84 7.59 -0.06 9.74
C THR A 84 6.37 -0.97 9.55
N LEU A 85 5.42 -0.51 8.73
CA LEU A 85 4.15 -1.20 8.44
C LEU A 85 4.04 -1.52 6.93
N HIS A 86 5.16 -1.85 6.28
CA HIS A 86 5.17 -2.10 4.85
C HIS A 86 4.32 -3.32 4.49
N ALA A 87 3.38 -3.15 3.57
CA ALA A 87 2.48 -4.20 3.10
C ALA A 87 1.70 -4.92 4.24
N THR A 88 1.53 -4.27 5.39
CA THR A 88 0.75 -4.81 6.53
C THR A 88 -0.72 -4.88 6.14
N ASN A 89 -1.37 -6.02 6.41
CA ASN A 89 -2.82 -6.16 6.22
C ASN A 89 -3.57 -5.69 7.47
N LEU A 90 -4.15 -4.50 7.38
CA LEU A 90 -4.96 -3.85 8.43
C LEU A 90 -6.45 -3.76 8.03
N ARG A 91 -6.91 -4.58 7.08
CA ARG A 91 -8.30 -4.53 6.61
C ARG A 91 -9.27 -4.86 7.74
N TYR A 92 -10.40 -4.15 7.77
CA TYR A 92 -11.48 -4.36 8.73
C TYR A 92 -11.07 -4.23 10.20
N THR A 93 -9.92 -3.58 10.50
CA THR A 93 -9.44 -3.36 11.87
C THR A 93 -10.12 -2.19 12.55
N ASP A 94 -10.11 -2.19 13.87
CA ASP A 94 -10.42 -1.00 14.66
C ASP A 94 -9.11 -0.26 14.99
N LEU A 95 -8.85 0.85 14.29
CA LEU A 95 -7.70 1.73 14.48
C LEU A 95 -8.06 3.02 15.24
N THR A 96 -9.17 3.02 15.97
CA THR A 96 -9.63 4.20 16.72
C THR A 96 -8.53 4.69 17.68
N ASN A 97 -8.17 5.98 17.59
CA ASN A 97 -7.14 6.65 18.39
C ASN A 97 -5.72 6.09 18.26
N VAL A 98 -5.42 5.30 17.26
CA VAL A 98 -4.06 4.79 17.00
C VAL A 98 -3.08 5.94 16.78
N ASP A 99 -1.85 5.79 17.28
CA ASP A 99 -0.75 6.73 17.06
C ASP A 99 0.23 6.19 16.01
N LEU A 100 0.22 6.80 14.81
CA LEU A 100 1.10 6.51 13.68
C LEU A 100 2.28 7.50 13.56
N SER A 101 2.55 8.34 14.57
CA SER A 101 3.62 9.33 14.50
C SER A 101 4.97 8.68 14.16
N GLY A 102 5.64 9.18 13.12
CA GLY A 102 6.90 8.61 12.61
C GLY A 102 6.79 7.28 11.88
N ALA A 103 5.60 6.66 11.79
CA ALA A 103 5.44 5.38 11.12
C ALA A 103 5.57 5.48 9.60
N ASP A 104 6.04 4.40 8.98
CA ASP A 104 6.05 4.21 7.53
C ASP A 104 5.03 3.14 7.14
N ILE A 105 3.94 3.56 6.49
CA ILE A 105 2.81 2.69 6.13
C ILE A 105 2.79 2.34 4.63
N PHE A 106 3.94 2.33 3.95
CA PHE A 106 4.02 2.02 2.53
C PHE A 106 3.35 0.68 2.18
N GLY A 107 2.37 0.71 1.31
CA GLY A 107 1.64 -0.48 0.87
C GLY A 107 0.73 -1.12 1.92
N ALA A 108 0.59 -0.54 3.12
CA ALA A 108 -0.35 -1.04 4.11
C ALA A 108 -1.79 -0.95 3.59
N ASN A 109 -2.56 -2.02 3.80
CA ASN A 109 -3.95 -2.09 3.38
C ASN A 109 -4.88 -1.74 4.55
N LEU A 110 -5.55 -0.59 4.47
CA LEU A 110 -6.45 -0.04 5.48
C LEU A 110 -7.93 -0.10 5.04
N GLU A 111 -8.26 -0.91 4.04
CA GLU A 111 -9.62 -1.03 3.52
C GLU A 111 -10.61 -1.39 4.65
N GLU A 112 -11.73 -0.65 4.72
CA GLU A 112 -12.82 -0.86 5.69
C GLU A 112 -12.40 -0.78 7.18
N SER A 113 -11.24 -0.14 7.47
CA SER A 113 -10.81 0.08 8.85
C SER A 113 -11.49 1.30 9.47
N LYS A 114 -11.75 1.24 10.79
CA LYS A 114 -12.19 2.42 11.55
C LYS A 114 -10.99 3.26 11.91
N MET A 115 -11.00 4.52 11.53
CA MET A 115 -9.83 5.41 11.60
C MET A 115 -10.07 6.68 12.42
N ASP A 116 -11.07 6.70 13.29
CA ASP A 116 -11.40 7.86 14.10
C ASP A 116 -10.28 8.19 15.09
N GLY A 117 -9.87 9.45 15.15
CA GLY A 117 -8.88 9.91 16.11
C GLY A 117 -7.44 9.45 15.86
N ILE A 118 -7.11 8.92 14.68
CA ILE A 118 -5.73 8.58 14.31
C ILE A 118 -4.82 9.81 14.47
N LYS A 119 -3.65 9.60 15.08
CA LYS A 119 -2.61 10.60 15.23
C LYS A 119 -1.49 10.34 14.22
N THR A 120 -1.02 11.40 13.58
CA THR A 120 0.12 11.41 12.66
C THR A 120 0.96 12.67 12.89
N ASP A 121 2.21 12.67 12.43
CA ASP A 121 3.09 13.84 12.44
C ASP A 121 3.73 14.09 11.05
N GLU A 122 4.68 15.01 10.98
CA GLU A 122 5.42 15.31 9.75
C GLU A 122 6.33 14.15 9.27
N ASN A 123 6.69 13.24 10.17
CA ASN A 123 7.55 12.08 9.87
C ASN A 123 6.74 10.85 9.47
N THR A 124 5.41 10.87 9.64
CA THR A 124 4.53 9.78 9.16
C THR A 124 4.53 9.72 7.64
N LYS A 125 5.02 8.61 7.08
CA LYS A 125 5.14 8.44 5.64
C LYS A 125 3.96 7.68 5.05
N HIS A 126 3.60 8.05 3.81
CA HIS A 126 2.56 7.42 2.98
C HIS A 126 1.12 7.54 3.54
N TYR A 127 0.91 8.27 4.63
CA TYR A 127 -0.42 8.57 5.15
C TYR A 127 -1.11 9.69 4.35
N LYS A 128 -0.37 10.73 3.96
CA LYS A 128 -0.89 11.81 3.11
C LYS A 128 -1.02 11.33 1.67
N MET A 129 -1.95 11.93 0.92
CA MET A 129 -2.05 11.64 -0.51
C MET A 129 -0.77 12.05 -1.25
N VAL A 130 -0.33 11.20 -2.18
CA VAL A 130 0.84 11.47 -3.04
C VAL A 130 0.50 12.54 -4.07
N CYS A 131 -0.70 12.48 -4.66
CA CYS A 131 -1.12 13.49 -5.63
C CYS A 131 -1.66 14.76 -4.94
N PRO A 132 -1.51 15.94 -5.59
CA PRO A 132 -2.08 17.20 -5.09
C PRO A 132 -3.59 17.10 -4.86
N GLU A 133 -4.06 17.55 -3.70
CA GLU A 133 -5.49 17.54 -3.36
C GLU A 133 -6.29 18.53 -4.19
N THR A 134 -5.67 19.62 -4.61
CA THR A 134 -6.31 20.72 -5.36
C THR A 134 -5.46 21.14 -6.55
N GLY A 135 -6.06 21.91 -7.48
CA GLY A 135 -5.38 22.41 -8.66
C GLY A 135 -5.22 21.36 -9.77
N ALA A 136 -4.74 21.79 -10.92
CA ALA A 136 -4.40 20.92 -12.03
C ALA A 136 -2.92 20.56 -11.98
N PHE A 137 -2.55 19.34 -12.39
CA PHE A 137 -1.16 18.87 -12.41
C PHE A 137 -0.92 17.85 -13.52
N LEU A 138 0.35 17.62 -13.85
CA LEU A 138 0.78 16.61 -14.80
C LEU A 138 0.99 15.26 -14.10
N ALA A 139 0.70 14.19 -14.83
CA ALA A 139 0.83 12.82 -14.36
C ALA A 139 1.24 11.90 -15.51
N TRP A 140 1.70 10.71 -15.18
CA TRP A 140 2.16 9.71 -16.15
C TRP A 140 1.48 8.37 -15.92
N LYS A 141 1.31 7.63 -17.01
CA LYS A 141 0.77 6.29 -17.01
C LYS A 141 1.44 5.46 -18.09
N THR A 142 1.70 4.20 -17.80
CA THR A 142 2.10 3.21 -18.81
C THR A 142 0.92 2.41 -19.32
N CYS A 143 0.97 2.05 -20.58
CA CYS A 143 -0.06 1.33 -21.32
C CYS A 143 0.54 0.19 -22.16
N PHE A 144 -0.28 -0.63 -22.80
CA PHE A 144 0.17 -1.71 -23.68
C PHE A 144 1.20 -1.24 -24.71
N ASN A 145 2.05 -2.17 -25.16
CA ASN A 145 3.16 -1.92 -26.08
C ASN A 145 4.15 -0.87 -25.56
N THR A 146 4.39 -0.88 -24.21
CA THR A 146 5.33 0.04 -23.56
C THR A 146 5.07 1.53 -23.84
N ARG A 147 3.82 1.90 -24.14
CA ARG A 147 3.45 3.30 -24.38
C ARG A 147 3.37 4.08 -23.08
N LEU A 148 4.04 5.23 -23.05
CA LEU A 148 3.98 6.20 -21.97
C LEU A 148 2.95 7.28 -22.31
N VAL A 149 1.97 7.47 -21.45
CA VAL A 149 0.91 8.46 -21.59
C VAL A 149 1.15 9.60 -20.62
N ARG A 150 1.26 10.82 -21.11
CA ARG A 150 1.31 12.03 -20.29
C ARG A 150 -0.08 12.62 -20.16
N LEU A 151 -0.52 12.77 -18.93
CA LEU A 151 -1.85 13.22 -18.54
C LEU A 151 -1.80 14.60 -17.90
N LEU A 152 -2.84 15.41 -18.13
CA LEU A 152 -3.18 16.55 -17.29
C LEU A 152 -4.39 16.16 -16.45
N ILE A 153 -4.25 16.13 -15.14
CA ILE A 153 -5.36 15.95 -14.20
C ILE A 153 -5.99 17.33 -13.96
N PRO A 154 -7.24 17.56 -14.40
CA PRO A 154 -7.89 18.88 -14.25
C PRO A 154 -8.14 19.23 -12.79
N ALA A 155 -8.25 20.51 -12.48
CA ALA A 155 -8.50 20.99 -11.12
C ALA A 155 -9.81 20.45 -10.51
N ASP A 156 -10.80 20.18 -11.36
CA ASP A 156 -12.12 19.67 -10.98
C ASP A 156 -12.24 18.13 -11.07
N ALA A 157 -11.15 17.40 -11.36
CA ALA A 157 -11.14 15.95 -11.28
C ALA A 157 -11.18 15.48 -9.82
N ARG A 158 -12.04 14.49 -9.53
CA ARG A 158 -11.94 13.74 -8.27
C ARG A 158 -10.69 12.87 -8.34
N ARG A 159 -9.94 12.84 -7.27
CA ARG A 159 -8.63 12.15 -7.23
C ARG A 159 -8.35 11.60 -5.85
N THR A 160 -7.54 10.56 -5.79
CA THR A 160 -7.06 9.97 -4.54
C THR A 160 -5.78 9.15 -4.75
N SER A 161 -5.08 8.81 -3.67
CA SER A 161 -4.06 7.77 -3.61
C SER A 161 -4.21 7.00 -2.31
N SER A 162 -3.83 5.73 -2.31
CA SER A 162 -3.73 4.91 -1.11
C SER A 162 -2.40 5.17 -0.37
N THR A 163 -1.84 4.13 0.19
CA THR A 163 -0.51 4.12 0.83
C THR A 163 0.63 3.84 -0.14
N LEU A 164 0.31 3.56 -1.42
CA LEU A 164 1.26 3.37 -2.51
C LEU A 164 1.50 4.68 -3.28
N ASN A 165 2.48 4.67 -4.18
CA ASN A 165 2.75 5.79 -5.10
C ASN A 165 1.75 5.88 -6.25
N THR A 166 0.85 4.91 -6.39
CA THR A 166 -0.21 4.92 -7.40
C THR A 166 -1.34 5.84 -6.98
N CYS A 167 -1.71 6.73 -7.88
CA CYS A 167 -2.87 7.61 -7.74
C CYS A 167 -3.98 7.20 -8.71
N ARG A 168 -5.21 7.62 -8.45
CA ARG A 168 -6.34 7.45 -9.39
C ARG A 168 -7.21 8.68 -9.44
N CYS A 169 -7.88 8.87 -10.60
CA CYS A 169 -8.84 9.95 -10.80
C CYS A 169 -10.02 9.49 -11.64
N ASP A 170 -11.06 10.32 -11.66
CA ASP A 170 -12.25 10.06 -12.48
C ASP A 170 -12.11 10.54 -13.93
N LYS A 171 -11.21 11.50 -14.19
CA LYS A 171 -10.96 12.03 -15.54
C LYS A 171 -9.56 12.60 -15.68
N ALA A 172 -9.04 12.57 -16.91
CA ALA A 172 -7.75 13.14 -17.26
C ALA A 172 -7.74 13.59 -18.73
N LYS A 173 -7.04 14.67 -19.05
CA LYS A 173 -6.76 15.08 -20.43
C LYS A 173 -5.49 14.38 -20.91
N VAL A 174 -5.56 13.71 -22.05
CA VAL A 174 -4.40 13.08 -22.68
C VAL A 174 -3.60 14.13 -23.45
N LEU A 175 -2.38 14.40 -23.01
CA LEU A 175 -1.51 15.41 -23.63
C LEU A 175 -0.58 14.83 -24.69
N ALA A 176 -0.07 13.64 -24.43
CA ALA A 176 0.85 12.95 -25.36
C ALA A 176 0.82 11.44 -25.09
N VAL A 177 1.13 10.66 -26.13
CA VAL A 177 1.45 9.25 -26.06
C VAL A 177 2.78 9.04 -26.76
N THR A 178 3.76 8.44 -26.09
CA THR A 178 5.10 8.25 -26.62
C THR A 178 5.64 6.85 -26.28
N ASP A 179 6.80 6.51 -26.82
CA ASP A 179 7.66 5.47 -26.28
C ASP A 179 8.32 5.93 -24.96
N PRO A 180 8.97 5.04 -24.18
CA PRO A 180 9.64 5.41 -22.91
C PRO A 180 10.74 6.47 -23.06
N THR A 181 11.38 6.56 -24.22
CA THR A 181 12.42 7.55 -24.51
C THR A 181 11.87 8.90 -24.99
N GLU A 182 10.56 8.98 -25.23
CA GLU A 182 9.84 10.15 -25.76
C GLU A 182 10.31 10.58 -27.18
N THR A 183 10.91 9.66 -27.93
CA THR A 183 11.38 9.90 -29.30
C THR A 183 10.32 9.59 -30.35
N VAL A 184 9.49 8.58 -30.11
CA VAL A 184 8.40 8.18 -30.98
C VAL A 184 7.06 8.63 -30.39
N LYS A 185 6.21 9.24 -31.23
CA LYS A 185 4.86 9.69 -30.84
C LYS A 185 3.80 8.77 -31.44
N PHE A 186 2.72 8.60 -30.70
CA PHE A 186 1.54 7.82 -31.10
C PHE A 186 0.28 8.66 -30.88
N ASP A 187 -0.78 8.36 -31.60
CA ASP A 187 -2.07 9.05 -31.47
C ASP A 187 -2.89 8.53 -30.29
N GLU A 188 -2.66 7.26 -29.88
CA GLU A 188 -3.42 6.62 -28.81
C GLU A 188 -2.64 5.52 -28.08
N ALA A 189 -3.14 5.13 -26.92
CA ALA A 189 -2.65 3.99 -26.13
C ALA A 189 -3.80 3.22 -25.47
N VAL A 190 -3.68 1.89 -25.41
CA VAL A 190 -4.65 1.00 -24.76
C VAL A 190 -4.22 0.73 -23.32
N SER A 191 -5.16 0.78 -22.38
CA SER A 191 -4.90 0.50 -20.96
C SER A 191 -4.52 -0.96 -20.72
N TYR A 192 -3.58 -1.22 -19.78
CA TYR A 192 -3.25 -2.59 -19.35
C TYR A 192 -4.40 -3.31 -18.63
N VAL A 193 -5.22 -2.56 -17.89
CA VAL A 193 -6.26 -3.15 -17.03
C VAL A 193 -7.58 -3.37 -17.78
N ASP A 194 -7.86 -2.55 -18.80
CA ASP A 194 -9.08 -2.58 -19.58
C ASP A 194 -8.72 -2.40 -21.06
N GLY A 195 -8.72 -3.49 -21.81
CA GLY A 195 -8.37 -3.51 -23.24
C GLY A 195 -9.29 -2.66 -24.12
N ASP A 196 -10.48 -2.32 -23.64
CA ASP A 196 -11.43 -1.44 -24.33
C ASP A 196 -11.25 0.04 -23.94
N PHE A 197 -10.35 0.34 -22.99
CA PHE A 197 -10.09 1.71 -22.56
C PHE A 197 -8.90 2.30 -23.31
N VAL A 198 -9.19 3.27 -24.18
CA VAL A 198 -8.19 3.90 -25.06
C VAL A 198 -7.95 5.35 -24.65
N TYR A 199 -6.69 5.71 -24.48
CA TYR A 199 -6.22 7.08 -24.26
C TYR A 199 -5.87 7.72 -25.60
N LYS A 200 -6.66 8.69 -26.09
CA LYS A 200 -6.41 9.39 -27.36
C LYS A 200 -5.86 10.78 -27.13
N VAL A 201 -4.79 11.12 -27.83
CA VAL A 201 -4.13 12.44 -27.71
C VAL A 201 -5.12 13.56 -28.02
N GLY A 202 -5.16 14.56 -27.15
CA GLY A 202 -6.06 15.70 -27.26
C GLY A 202 -7.46 15.48 -26.69
N GLU A 203 -7.86 14.27 -26.30
CA GLU A 203 -9.17 13.95 -25.75
C GLU A 203 -9.17 13.87 -24.22
N MET A 204 -10.35 13.97 -23.63
CA MET A 204 -10.58 13.68 -22.22
C MET A 204 -10.86 12.20 -22.06
N ALA A 205 -10.10 11.53 -21.20
CA ALA A 205 -10.38 10.19 -20.74
C ALA A 205 -11.23 10.26 -19.46
N TYR A 206 -12.27 9.44 -19.37
CA TYR A 206 -13.16 9.34 -18.21
C TYR A 206 -13.16 7.90 -17.69
N ALA A 207 -12.94 7.71 -16.40
CA ALA A 207 -13.03 6.40 -15.79
C ALA A 207 -14.47 5.84 -15.91
N LYS A 208 -14.63 4.57 -16.26
CA LYS A 208 -15.94 3.88 -16.26
C LYS A 208 -16.58 3.83 -14.87
N GLY A 209 -15.76 3.87 -13.82
CA GLY A 209 -16.15 4.00 -12.42
C GLY A 209 -14.98 4.56 -11.63
N PHE A 210 -15.25 5.44 -10.68
CA PHE A 210 -14.24 5.99 -9.77
C PHE A 210 -14.66 5.72 -8.33
N ASN A 211 -13.84 4.98 -7.59
CA ASN A 211 -14.03 4.78 -6.17
C ASN A 211 -13.30 5.88 -5.38
N PRO A 212 -14.01 6.71 -4.61
CA PRO A 212 -13.40 7.77 -3.81
C PRO A 212 -12.70 7.26 -2.54
N ASP A 213 -12.99 6.02 -2.11
CA ASP A 213 -12.34 5.44 -0.94
C ASP A 213 -10.84 5.25 -1.23
N ARG A 214 -10.02 6.06 -0.55
CA ARG A 214 -8.58 6.07 -0.77
C ARG A 214 -7.89 4.80 -0.24
N TRP A 215 -8.45 4.18 0.77
CA TRP A 215 -7.84 3.03 1.43
C TRP A 215 -8.04 1.71 0.67
N ARG A 216 -8.88 1.74 -0.35
CA ARG A 216 -9.08 0.65 -1.29
C ARG A 216 -8.21 0.85 -2.53
N ASP A 217 -7.06 0.15 -2.60
CA ASP A 217 -6.05 0.40 -3.63
C ASP A 217 -6.50 -0.06 -5.02
N SER A 218 -6.67 -1.34 -5.25
CA SER A 218 -7.00 -1.92 -6.56
C SER A 218 -8.48 -1.79 -6.89
N THR A 219 -8.92 -0.60 -7.29
CA THR A 219 -10.33 -0.31 -7.57
C THR A 219 -10.50 0.67 -8.75
N GLY A 220 -11.75 1.00 -9.08
CA GLY A 220 -12.10 1.82 -10.25
C GLY A 220 -11.47 3.21 -10.26
N GLY A 221 -11.02 3.63 -11.45
CA GLY A 221 -10.40 4.92 -11.71
C GLY A 221 -9.35 4.87 -12.82
N ILE A 222 -8.90 6.02 -13.28
CA ILE A 222 -7.71 6.14 -14.12
C ILE A 222 -6.50 6.16 -13.20
N HIS A 223 -5.74 5.06 -13.15
CA HIS A 223 -4.52 4.97 -12.36
C HIS A 223 -3.37 5.69 -13.05
N PHE A 224 -2.58 6.43 -12.28
CA PHE A 224 -1.45 7.22 -12.76
C PHE A 224 -0.36 7.35 -11.67
N PHE A 225 0.80 7.85 -12.08
CA PHE A 225 1.94 8.14 -11.22
C PHE A 225 2.30 9.62 -11.30
N MET A 226 2.92 10.14 -10.26
CA MET A 226 3.32 11.55 -10.22
C MET A 226 4.59 11.82 -11.04
N THR A 227 5.43 10.80 -11.24
CA THR A 227 6.66 10.91 -12.03
C THR A 227 6.67 9.89 -13.18
N LYS A 228 7.48 10.20 -14.19
CA LYS A 228 7.74 9.30 -15.32
C LYS A 228 8.46 8.03 -14.86
N GLU A 229 9.42 8.19 -13.97
CA GLU A 229 10.24 7.12 -13.42
C GLU A 229 9.39 6.08 -12.69
N GLU A 230 8.43 6.52 -11.86
CA GLU A 230 7.48 5.63 -11.19
C GLU A 230 6.60 4.88 -12.20
N ALA A 231 6.10 5.57 -13.22
CA ALA A 231 5.29 4.94 -14.27
C ALA A 231 6.08 3.88 -15.05
N LEU A 232 7.35 4.13 -15.35
CA LEU A 232 8.24 3.18 -16.04
C LEU A 232 8.68 2.04 -15.11
N GLY A 233 8.93 2.31 -13.83
CA GLY A 233 9.26 1.29 -12.82
C GLY A 233 8.14 0.26 -12.66
N TYR A 234 6.89 0.70 -12.68
CA TYR A 234 5.73 -0.20 -12.66
C TYR A 234 5.69 -1.15 -13.87
N LEU A 235 6.08 -0.67 -15.06
CA LEU A 235 6.17 -1.50 -16.26
C LEU A 235 7.23 -2.60 -16.13
N MET A 236 8.37 -2.29 -15.52
CA MET A 236 9.45 -3.26 -15.33
C MET A 236 9.06 -4.37 -14.33
N SER A 237 8.31 -4.05 -13.28
CA SER A 237 7.81 -5.06 -12.33
C SER A 237 6.84 -6.04 -13.00
N ILE A 238 5.89 -5.54 -13.78
CA ILE A 238 4.95 -6.40 -14.54
C ILE A 238 5.67 -7.27 -15.58
N SER A 239 6.67 -6.73 -16.29
CA SER A 239 7.40 -7.49 -17.30
C SER A 239 8.33 -8.56 -16.67
N GLY A 240 8.85 -8.31 -15.46
CA GLY A 240 9.61 -9.28 -14.67
C GLY A 240 8.74 -10.48 -14.24
N GLU A 241 7.58 -10.21 -13.67
CA GLU A 241 6.62 -11.26 -13.27
C GLU A 241 6.13 -12.11 -14.46
N GLN A 242 5.91 -11.50 -15.63
CA GLN A 242 5.54 -12.23 -16.84
C GLN A 242 6.67 -13.11 -17.38
N SER A 243 7.94 -12.73 -17.20
CA SER A 243 9.08 -13.55 -17.63
C SER A 243 9.28 -14.78 -16.72
N GLU A 244 9.01 -14.67 -15.42
CA GLU A 244 9.06 -15.80 -14.49
C GLU A 244 7.88 -16.77 -14.71
N SER A 245 6.67 -16.27 -14.97
CA SER A 245 5.52 -17.12 -15.28
C SER A 245 5.61 -17.82 -16.64
N ALA A 246 6.31 -17.24 -17.61
CA ALA A 246 6.49 -17.84 -18.93
C ALA A 246 7.52 -18.99 -18.94
N THR A 247 8.47 -19.03 -18.02
CA THR A 247 9.44 -20.13 -17.89
C THR A 247 8.84 -21.38 -17.27
N ASP A 248 7.80 -21.26 -16.44
CA ASP A 248 7.14 -22.41 -15.77
C ASP A 248 6.22 -23.23 -16.72
N TRP A 249 5.87 -22.69 -17.90
CA TRP A 249 5.00 -23.37 -18.89
C TRP A 249 5.75 -24.17 -19.95
N THR A 250 7.08 -24.09 -20.00
CA THR A 250 7.91 -24.77 -21.02
C THR A 250 8.51 -26.10 -20.56
N GLU A 251 8.43 -26.45 -19.27
CA GLU A 251 8.99 -27.71 -18.74
C GLU A 251 7.96 -28.86 -18.57
N SER A 252 6.71 -28.67 -18.99
CA SER A 252 5.68 -29.72 -18.95
C SER A 252 5.17 -30.08 -20.36
N LYS A 253 6.09 -30.57 -21.21
CA LYS A 253 5.76 -31.39 -22.39
C LYS A 253 6.82 -32.47 -22.62
#